data_53ab191c909849abdbb80c2678f82e68
#
_entry.id   53ab191c909849abdbb80c2678f82e68
#
_cell.length_a   1.000
_cell.length_b   1.000
_cell.length_c   1.000
_cell.angle_alpha   90.00
_cell.angle_beta   90.00
_cell.angle_gamma   90.00
#
_symmetry.space_group_name_H-M   'P 1'
#
loop_
_entity.id
_entity.type
_entity.pdbx_description
1 polymer ?
#
loop_
_entity_poly.entity_id
_entity_poly.type
_entity_poly.pdbx_seq_one_letter_code
_entity_poly.pdbx_strand_id
1 'polypeptide(L)'
;IDFGCGDGSLLQKLIQTKNVLGYGVEINDSKIEECIAKGVPVIKQDIDKGINEFESSNFDLSIMARSIQCLKSPNLALERMLNLSKRCVVTLPNLGYWRCRLNLASGKMPVTPELPSSWYETKNIHLCTIKDFEQLCIDQNIKIKDKVFLNSNGGSGILASINPNLFAIEGVYLLEK
;
A
#
# COMPACT_ATOMS: atom_id res chain seq x y z
N ILE A 1 -0.56 6.15 11.77
CA ILE A 1 -0.05 4.78 11.88
C ILE A 1 0.28 4.23 10.49
N ASP A 2 1.42 3.52 10.33
CA ASP A 2 1.87 2.95 9.06
C ASP A 2 1.89 1.42 9.15
N PHE A 3 0.97 0.76 8.45
CA PHE A 3 0.80 -0.68 8.44
C PHE A 3 1.68 -1.35 7.37
N GLY A 4 2.60 -2.21 7.81
CA GLY A 4 3.65 -2.76 6.96
C GLY A 4 4.71 -1.71 6.62
N CYS A 5 5.20 -1.01 7.66
CA CYS A 5 6.08 0.15 7.51
C CYS A 5 7.48 -0.19 6.95
N GLY A 6 7.78 -1.48 6.79
CA GLY A 6 9.08 -1.94 6.31
C GLY A 6 10.22 -1.41 7.18
N ASP A 7 11.20 -0.80 6.56
CA ASP A 7 12.37 -0.23 7.24
C ASP A 7 12.11 1.14 7.93
N GLY A 8 10.86 1.59 7.96
CA GLY A 8 10.44 2.84 8.59
C GLY A 8 10.83 4.13 7.85
N SER A 9 11.42 4.05 6.65
CA SER A 9 11.92 5.23 5.94
C SER A 9 10.82 6.25 5.59
N LEU A 10 9.64 5.79 5.20
CA LEU A 10 8.50 6.67 4.93
C LEU A 10 8.07 7.41 6.20
N LEU A 11 7.88 6.66 7.29
CA LEU A 11 7.43 7.21 8.55
C LEU A 11 8.46 8.16 9.15
N GLN A 12 9.76 7.82 9.10
CA GLN A 12 10.84 8.71 9.51
C GLN A 12 10.77 10.04 8.77
N LYS A 13 10.62 10.00 7.44
CA LYS A 13 10.51 11.21 6.62
C LYS A 13 9.29 12.05 7.01
N LEU A 14 8.14 11.43 7.28
CA LEU A 14 6.93 12.13 7.72
C LEU A 14 7.13 12.79 9.09
N ILE A 15 7.73 12.09 10.05
CA ILE A 15 8.04 12.63 11.37
C ILE A 15 8.94 13.86 11.24
N GLN A 16 10.02 13.75 10.46
CA GLN A 16 11.00 14.83 10.30
C GLN A 16 10.48 16.04 9.52
N THR A 17 9.67 15.81 8.48
CA THR A 17 9.25 16.89 7.57
C THR A 17 7.88 17.48 7.87
N LYS A 18 7.01 16.73 8.54
CA LYS A 18 5.63 17.13 8.86
C LYS A 18 5.37 17.25 10.34
N ASN A 19 6.36 16.96 11.19
CA ASN A 19 6.25 17.00 12.65
C ASN A 19 5.04 16.22 13.18
N VAL A 20 4.82 15.01 12.64
CA VAL A 20 3.73 14.12 13.05
C VAL A 20 4.21 13.17 14.14
N LEU A 21 3.28 12.72 14.98
CA LEU A 21 3.48 11.57 15.85
C LEU A 21 3.03 10.33 15.09
N GLY A 22 3.91 9.35 14.92
CA GLY A 22 3.60 8.17 14.13
C GLY A 22 4.21 6.89 14.68
N TYR A 23 3.52 5.78 14.41
CA TYR A 23 3.93 4.42 14.77
C TYR A 23 3.91 3.54 13.55
N GLY A 24 4.93 2.70 13.41
CA GLY A 24 4.96 1.65 12.41
C GLY A 24 4.43 0.33 12.96
N VAL A 25 3.84 -0.47 12.11
CA VAL A 25 3.49 -1.87 12.37
C VAL A 25 4.23 -2.72 11.36
N GLU A 26 5.02 -3.68 11.83
CA GLU A 26 5.83 -4.56 10.98
C GLU A 26 5.91 -5.96 11.60
N ILE A 27 6.04 -7.00 10.77
CA ILE A 27 6.16 -8.39 11.21
C ILE A 27 7.60 -8.91 11.10
N ASN A 28 8.40 -8.35 10.21
CA ASN A 28 9.76 -8.81 9.90
C ASN A 28 10.77 -8.23 10.90
N ASP A 29 11.44 -9.10 11.65
CA ASP A 29 12.39 -8.71 12.70
C ASP A 29 13.54 -7.83 12.18
N SER A 30 14.13 -8.18 11.03
CA SER A 30 15.19 -7.36 10.42
C SER A 30 14.72 -5.95 10.08
N LYS A 31 13.47 -5.80 9.61
CA LYS A 31 12.90 -4.48 9.32
C LYS A 31 12.58 -3.67 10.57
N ILE A 32 12.16 -4.33 11.63
CA ILE A 32 11.97 -3.72 12.95
C ILE A 32 13.28 -3.18 13.49
N GLU A 33 14.38 -3.94 13.38
CA GLU A 33 15.71 -3.48 13.77
C GLU A 33 16.14 -2.22 12.99
N GLU A 34 15.86 -2.18 11.68
CA GLU A 34 16.11 -1.00 10.85
C GLU A 34 15.28 0.22 11.32
N CYS A 35 14.01 0.03 11.68
CA CYS A 35 13.17 1.08 12.25
C CYS A 35 13.75 1.63 13.55
N ILE A 36 14.14 0.74 14.47
CA ILE A 36 14.72 1.12 15.77
C ILE A 36 16.02 1.90 15.56
N ALA A 37 16.88 1.44 14.66
CA ALA A 37 18.13 2.14 14.33
C ALA A 37 17.90 3.55 13.76
N LYS A 38 16.76 3.78 13.10
CA LYS A 38 16.34 5.10 12.59
C LYS A 38 15.56 5.95 13.60
N GLY A 39 15.33 5.44 14.83
CA GLY A 39 14.52 6.12 15.84
C GLY A 39 13.02 6.17 15.51
N VAL A 40 12.52 5.26 14.69
CA VAL A 40 11.10 5.17 14.34
C VAL A 40 10.40 4.23 15.32
N PRO A 41 9.36 4.70 16.04
CA PRO A 41 8.56 3.82 16.89
C PRO A 41 7.86 2.75 16.04
N VAL A 42 8.06 1.48 16.40
CA VAL A 42 7.51 0.34 15.65
C VAL A 42 6.99 -0.73 16.60
N ILE A 43 5.90 -1.36 16.22
CA ILE A 43 5.24 -2.45 16.95
C ILE A 43 5.32 -3.71 16.07
N LYS A 44 5.79 -4.82 16.67
CA LYS A 44 5.81 -6.11 15.99
C LYS A 44 4.41 -6.71 16.02
N GLN A 45 3.74 -6.75 14.88
CA GLN A 45 2.40 -7.34 14.77
C GLN A 45 2.13 -7.88 13.37
N ASP A 46 1.40 -9.00 13.33
CA ASP A 46 0.86 -9.59 12.10
C ASP A 46 -0.52 -8.97 11.82
N ILE A 47 -0.60 -8.16 10.78
CA ILE A 47 -1.82 -7.45 10.38
C ILE A 47 -2.95 -8.43 10.02
N ASP A 48 -2.63 -9.59 9.45
CA ASP A 48 -3.61 -10.62 9.10
C ASP A 48 -4.29 -11.24 10.34
N LYS A 49 -3.59 -11.28 11.48
CA LYS A 49 -4.15 -11.75 12.76
C LYS A 49 -5.04 -10.72 13.45
N GLY A 50 -5.03 -9.49 12.96
CA GLY A 50 -5.82 -8.39 13.48
C GLY A 50 -4.95 -7.26 14.01
N ILE A 51 -5.61 -6.16 14.32
CA ILE A 51 -5.02 -4.92 14.83
C ILE A 51 -5.73 -4.49 16.12
N ASN A 52 -6.18 -5.46 16.89
CA ASN A 52 -7.03 -5.28 18.06
C ASN A 52 -6.38 -4.43 19.17
N GLU A 53 -5.04 -4.43 19.23
CA GLU A 53 -4.27 -3.60 20.15
C GLU A 53 -4.52 -2.09 19.94
N PHE A 54 -5.05 -1.72 18.79
CA PHE A 54 -5.34 -0.33 18.42
C PHE A 54 -6.83 0.01 18.44
N GLU A 55 -7.73 -0.92 18.76
CA GLU A 55 -9.20 -0.72 18.69
C GLU A 55 -9.71 0.49 19.49
N SER A 56 -9.01 0.84 20.56
CA SER A 56 -9.30 2.05 21.37
C SER A 56 -8.58 3.31 20.88
N SER A 57 -7.73 3.19 19.85
CA SER A 57 -6.91 4.30 19.35
C SER A 57 -7.65 5.03 18.25
N ASN A 58 -7.49 6.34 18.19
CA ASN A 58 -8.09 7.18 17.14
C ASN A 58 -6.96 7.92 16.40
N PHE A 59 -6.60 7.39 15.24
CA PHE A 59 -5.56 8.01 14.41
C PHE A 59 -6.17 9.00 13.43
N ASP A 60 -5.46 10.06 13.12
CA ASP A 60 -5.87 11.00 12.07
C ASP A 60 -5.68 10.39 10.68
N LEU A 61 -4.65 9.54 10.52
CA LEU A 61 -4.29 8.92 9.27
C LEU A 61 -3.70 7.53 9.49
N SER A 62 -4.16 6.55 8.73
CA SER A 62 -3.46 5.28 8.55
C SER A 62 -2.86 5.20 7.14
N ILE A 63 -1.70 4.56 7.04
CA ILE A 63 -0.98 4.37 5.79
C ILE A 63 -0.78 2.87 5.59
N MET A 64 -0.89 2.41 4.35
CA MET A 64 -0.48 1.09 3.91
C MET A 64 0.20 1.22 2.54
N ALA A 65 1.52 1.36 2.56
CA ALA A 65 2.31 1.59 1.37
C ALA A 65 2.84 0.27 0.80
N ARG A 66 2.33 -0.14 -0.38
CA ARG A 66 2.77 -1.35 -1.12
C ARG A 66 2.73 -2.65 -0.30
N SER A 67 1.86 -2.73 0.70
CA SER A 67 1.74 -3.92 1.57
C SER A 67 0.38 -4.61 1.48
N ILE A 68 -0.65 -3.93 0.99
CA ILE A 68 -2.00 -4.48 0.90
C ILE A 68 -2.08 -5.80 0.09
N GLN A 69 -1.33 -5.89 -0.99
CA GLN A 69 -1.28 -7.08 -1.85
C GLN A 69 -0.53 -8.26 -1.22
N CYS A 70 0.14 -8.06 -0.09
CA CYS A 70 0.84 -9.11 0.66
C CYS A 70 -0.03 -9.73 1.75
N LEU A 71 -1.18 -9.14 2.06
CA LEU A 71 -2.09 -9.61 3.10
C LEU A 71 -2.97 -10.75 2.58
N LYS A 72 -3.36 -11.66 3.46
CA LYS A 72 -4.30 -12.76 3.14
C LYS A 72 -5.72 -12.24 2.90
N SER A 73 -6.11 -11.19 3.63
CA SER A 73 -7.46 -10.61 3.59
C SER A 73 -7.39 -9.08 3.45
N PRO A 74 -7.01 -8.55 2.27
CA PRO A 74 -6.82 -7.11 2.05
C PRO A 74 -8.11 -6.30 2.30
N ASN A 75 -9.28 -6.87 1.99
CA ASN A 75 -10.58 -6.28 2.23
C ASN A 75 -10.85 -6.03 3.73
N LEU A 76 -10.56 -7.02 4.59
CA LEU A 76 -10.72 -6.87 6.04
C LEU A 76 -9.69 -5.89 6.63
N ALA A 77 -8.48 -5.86 6.09
CA ALA A 77 -7.47 -4.90 6.51
C ALA A 77 -7.90 -3.46 6.23
N LEU A 78 -8.46 -3.18 5.05
CA LEU A 78 -9.00 -1.86 4.71
C LEU A 78 -10.13 -1.43 5.65
N GLU A 79 -11.07 -2.34 5.92
CA GLU A 79 -12.16 -2.06 6.85
C GLU A 79 -11.64 -1.69 8.25
N ARG A 80 -10.69 -2.48 8.78
CA ARG A 80 -10.08 -2.22 10.09
C ARG A 80 -9.34 -0.89 10.12
N MET A 81 -8.55 -0.58 9.10
CA MET A 81 -7.83 0.70 8.99
C MET A 81 -8.80 1.88 9.01
N LEU A 82 -9.92 1.80 8.28
CA LEU A 82 -10.95 2.84 8.25
C LEU A 82 -11.76 2.93 9.54
N ASN A 83 -11.74 1.89 10.38
CA ASN A 83 -12.33 1.96 11.72
C ASN A 83 -11.38 2.61 12.74
N LEU A 84 -10.07 2.52 12.53
CA LEU A 84 -9.05 3.07 13.42
C LEU A 84 -8.67 4.52 13.10
N SER A 85 -8.90 4.97 11.89
CA SER A 85 -8.45 6.29 11.44
C SER A 85 -9.52 7.01 10.63
N LYS A 86 -9.49 8.35 10.68
CA LYS A 86 -10.41 9.19 9.90
C LYS A 86 -10.19 9.04 8.39
N ARG A 87 -8.96 8.77 7.98
CA ARG A 87 -8.54 8.63 6.59
C ARG A 87 -7.48 7.56 6.45
N CYS A 88 -7.47 6.90 5.30
CA CYS A 88 -6.44 5.93 4.95
C CYS A 88 -5.75 6.32 3.65
N VAL A 89 -4.42 6.20 3.63
CA VAL A 89 -3.64 6.25 2.39
C VAL A 89 -3.20 4.84 2.05
N VAL A 90 -3.57 4.38 0.85
CA VAL A 90 -3.19 3.05 0.35
C VAL A 90 -2.47 3.21 -0.97
N THR A 91 -1.37 2.51 -1.14
CA THR A 91 -0.69 2.43 -2.43
C THR A 91 -0.55 0.98 -2.88
N LEU A 92 -0.70 0.76 -4.18
CA LEU A 92 -0.61 -0.57 -4.77
C LEU A 92 -0.01 -0.54 -6.18
N PRO A 93 0.82 -1.54 -6.54
CA PRO A 93 1.32 -1.69 -7.89
C PRO A 93 0.19 -2.12 -8.85
N ASN A 94 0.24 -1.64 -10.07
CA ASN A 94 -0.78 -1.90 -11.08
C ASN A 94 -0.35 -3.01 -12.04
N LEU A 95 -0.90 -4.22 -11.89
CA LEU A 95 -0.68 -5.30 -12.85
C LEU A 95 -1.32 -5.01 -14.23
N GLY A 96 -2.29 -4.09 -14.29
CA GLY A 96 -2.90 -3.64 -15.54
C GLY A 96 -2.01 -2.78 -16.43
N TYR A 97 -0.80 -2.40 -15.98
CA TYR A 97 0.17 -1.62 -16.73
C TYR A 97 0.54 -2.31 -18.05
N TRP A 98 0.66 -1.54 -19.14
CA TRP A 98 0.84 -2.09 -20.47
C TRP A 98 2.03 -3.07 -20.61
N ARG A 99 3.16 -2.82 -19.93
CA ARG A 99 4.30 -3.75 -19.91
C ARG A 99 3.96 -5.08 -19.26
N CYS A 100 3.19 -5.05 -18.15
CA CYS A 100 2.72 -6.27 -17.50
C CYS A 100 1.82 -7.08 -18.46
N ARG A 101 0.92 -6.40 -19.17
CA ARG A 101 0.06 -7.06 -20.17
C ARG A 101 0.86 -7.68 -21.33
N LEU A 102 1.90 -7.02 -21.83
CA LEU A 102 2.77 -7.57 -22.86
C LEU A 102 3.55 -8.79 -22.35
N ASN A 103 4.06 -8.76 -21.14
CA ASN A 103 4.70 -9.94 -20.54
C ASN A 103 3.73 -11.11 -20.44
N LEU A 104 2.52 -10.90 -19.93
CA LEU A 104 1.49 -11.94 -19.83
C LEU A 104 1.08 -12.46 -21.21
N ALA A 105 0.91 -11.59 -22.19
CA ALA A 105 0.61 -11.98 -23.58
C ALA A 105 1.73 -12.81 -24.22
N SER A 106 2.98 -12.61 -23.78
CA SER A 106 4.13 -13.44 -24.20
C SER A 106 4.32 -14.73 -23.37
N GLY A 107 3.37 -15.04 -22.47
CA GLY A 107 3.41 -16.23 -21.60
C GLY A 107 4.36 -16.12 -20.40
N LYS A 108 4.74 -14.91 -19.99
CA LYS A 108 5.67 -14.68 -18.88
C LYS A 108 5.01 -13.85 -17.77
N MET A 109 5.27 -14.19 -16.51
CA MET A 109 4.90 -13.31 -15.40
C MET A 109 5.70 -12.01 -15.46
N PRO A 110 5.05 -10.86 -15.23
CA PRO A 110 5.74 -9.59 -15.27
C PRO A 110 6.72 -9.43 -14.10
N VAL A 111 7.93 -8.98 -14.41
CA VAL A 111 8.92 -8.50 -13.46
C VAL A 111 9.20 -7.05 -13.81
N THR A 112 8.90 -6.14 -12.90
CA THR A 112 9.05 -4.68 -13.08
C THR A 112 9.70 -4.08 -11.83
N PRO A 113 10.15 -2.83 -11.84
CA PRO A 113 10.66 -2.18 -10.63
C PRO A 113 9.67 -2.19 -9.46
N GLU A 114 8.36 -2.19 -9.75
CA GLU A 114 7.29 -2.22 -8.74
C GLU A 114 6.90 -3.65 -8.34
N LEU A 115 7.20 -4.62 -9.19
CA LEU A 115 7.03 -6.06 -8.98
C LEU A 115 8.36 -6.78 -9.25
N PRO A 116 9.38 -6.56 -8.41
CA PRO A 116 10.76 -6.96 -8.73
C PRO A 116 11.04 -8.45 -8.55
N SER A 117 10.18 -9.16 -7.84
CA SER A 117 10.38 -10.57 -7.52
C SER A 117 9.91 -11.50 -8.64
N SER A 118 10.59 -12.62 -8.81
CA SER A 118 10.10 -13.73 -9.61
C SER A 118 8.81 -14.30 -9.01
N TRP A 119 8.04 -15.02 -9.83
CA TRP A 119 6.72 -15.54 -9.40
C TRP A 119 6.80 -16.48 -8.18
N TYR A 120 7.93 -17.14 -7.96
CA TYR A 120 8.15 -18.09 -6.84
C TYR A 120 8.80 -17.43 -5.61
N GLU A 121 9.31 -16.20 -5.71
CA GLU A 121 9.94 -15.45 -4.61
C GLU A 121 9.09 -14.28 -4.11
N THR A 122 8.02 -13.95 -4.84
CA THR A 122 7.19 -12.80 -4.52
C THR A 122 6.44 -12.98 -3.20
N LYS A 123 6.40 -11.91 -2.41
CA LYS A 123 5.55 -11.82 -1.22
C LYS A 123 4.13 -11.37 -1.56
N ASN A 124 3.90 -10.93 -2.79
CA ASN A 124 2.60 -10.49 -3.24
C ASN A 124 1.68 -11.71 -3.44
N ILE A 125 0.69 -11.86 -2.58
CA ILE A 125 -0.31 -12.93 -2.65
C ILE A 125 -1.40 -12.57 -3.65
N HIS A 126 -1.78 -11.28 -3.68
CA HIS A 126 -2.81 -10.76 -4.56
C HIS A 126 -2.20 -9.81 -5.58
N LEU A 127 -2.46 -10.10 -6.84
CA LEU A 127 -2.11 -9.22 -7.96
C LEU A 127 -3.39 -8.55 -8.45
N CYS A 128 -3.44 -7.23 -8.40
CA CYS A 128 -4.63 -6.49 -8.82
C CYS A 128 -4.27 -5.39 -9.82
N THR A 129 -5.30 -4.92 -10.50
CA THR A 129 -5.23 -3.72 -11.33
C THR A 129 -5.84 -2.54 -10.56
N ILE A 130 -5.63 -1.33 -11.08
CA ILE A 130 -6.31 -0.13 -10.56
C ILE A 130 -7.82 -0.31 -10.55
N LYS A 131 -8.40 -0.90 -11.60
CA LYS A 131 -9.85 -1.13 -11.69
C LYS A 131 -10.35 -2.12 -10.65
N ASP A 132 -9.59 -3.18 -10.36
CA ASP A 132 -9.97 -4.17 -9.34
C ASP A 132 -10.00 -3.54 -7.95
N PHE A 133 -9.02 -2.69 -7.65
CA PHE A 133 -8.99 -1.99 -6.36
C PHE A 133 -10.13 -0.96 -6.23
N GLU A 134 -10.42 -0.20 -7.29
CA GLU A 134 -11.54 0.74 -7.29
C GLU A 134 -12.88 0.00 -7.16
N GLN A 135 -13.02 -1.18 -7.79
CA GLN A 135 -14.20 -2.04 -7.61
C GLN A 135 -14.33 -2.55 -6.17
N LEU A 136 -13.24 -2.98 -5.56
CA LEU A 136 -13.24 -3.37 -4.13
C LEU A 136 -13.73 -2.22 -3.24
N CYS A 137 -13.28 -1.00 -3.50
CA CYS A 137 -13.76 0.17 -2.76
C CYS A 137 -15.28 0.38 -2.92
N ILE A 138 -15.81 0.21 -4.13
CA ILE A 138 -17.25 0.30 -4.41
C ILE A 138 -18.00 -0.80 -3.63
N ASP A 139 -17.56 -2.04 -3.72
CA ASP A 139 -18.22 -3.20 -3.12
C ASP A 139 -18.27 -3.10 -1.57
N GLN A 140 -17.28 -2.43 -0.99
CA GLN A 140 -17.19 -2.19 0.46
C GLN A 140 -17.75 -0.83 0.90
N ASN A 141 -18.36 -0.05 0.00
CA ASN A 141 -18.83 1.32 0.27
C ASN A 141 -17.74 2.25 0.83
N ILE A 142 -16.50 2.06 0.40
CA ILE A 142 -15.36 2.90 0.76
C ILE A 142 -15.29 4.08 -0.20
N LYS A 143 -15.31 5.30 0.34
CA LYS A 143 -15.20 6.51 -0.45
C LYS A 143 -13.75 6.80 -0.83
N ILE A 144 -13.46 6.83 -2.12
CA ILE A 144 -12.20 7.36 -2.65
C ILE A 144 -12.32 8.89 -2.67
N LYS A 145 -11.62 9.56 -1.75
CA LYS A 145 -11.63 11.02 -1.66
C LYS A 145 -10.71 11.66 -2.69
N ASP A 146 -9.54 11.07 -2.88
CA ASP A 146 -8.54 11.54 -3.84
C ASP A 146 -7.70 10.37 -4.34
N LYS A 147 -7.13 10.50 -5.52
CA LYS A 147 -6.27 9.49 -6.11
C LYS A 147 -5.20 10.10 -7.02
N VAL A 148 -4.00 9.56 -6.96
CA VAL A 148 -2.88 9.94 -7.79
C VAL A 148 -2.31 8.69 -8.47
N PHE A 149 -2.02 8.80 -9.77
CA PHE A 149 -1.47 7.71 -10.55
C PHE A 149 -0.04 8.03 -10.97
N LEU A 150 0.89 7.16 -10.60
CA LEU A 150 2.31 7.33 -10.84
C LEU A 150 2.72 6.61 -12.14
N ASN A 151 3.56 7.28 -12.92
CA ASN A 151 4.23 6.70 -14.09
C ASN A 151 5.61 6.13 -13.70
N SER A 152 6.32 5.54 -14.67
CA SER A 152 7.65 4.96 -14.47
C SER A 152 8.73 5.95 -14.00
N ASN A 153 8.48 7.24 -14.04
CA ASN A 153 9.39 8.28 -13.56
C ASN A 153 9.01 8.78 -12.16
N GLY A 154 8.04 8.14 -11.50
CA GLY A 154 7.58 8.51 -10.16
C GLY A 154 6.70 9.77 -10.10
N GLY A 155 6.36 10.35 -11.25
CA GLY A 155 5.47 11.52 -11.35
C GLY A 155 4.09 11.17 -11.93
N SER A 156 3.14 12.10 -11.81
CA SER A 156 1.85 12.00 -12.50
C SER A 156 2.03 12.41 -13.97
N GLY A 157 1.87 11.44 -14.88
CA GLY A 157 1.93 11.70 -16.32
C GLY A 157 0.55 11.86 -16.94
N ILE A 158 0.45 12.65 -18.03
CA ILE A 158 -0.83 12.86 -18.74
C ILE A 158 -1.48 11.55 -19.16
N LEU A 159 -0.72 10.61 -19.71
CA LEU A 159 -1.23 9.29 -20.11
C LEU A 159 -1.75 8.48 -18.93
N ALA A 160 -1.03 8.51 -17.78
CA ALA A 160 -1.46 7.86 -16.55
C ALA A 160 -2.75 8.49 -15.99
N SER A 161 -3.01 9.76 -16.25
CA SER A 161 -4.26 10.43 -15.85
C SER A 161 -5.43 10.10 -16.77
N ILE A 162 -5.19 9.94 -18.10
CA ILE A 162 -6.24 9.62 -19.07
C ILE A 162 -6.68 8.15 -18.97
N ASN A 163 -5.74 7.22 -18.92
CA ASN A 163 -6.03 5.80 -18.76
C ASN A 163 -5.07 5.17 -17.73
N PRO A 164 -5.37 5.38 -16.45
CA PRO A 164 -4.49 4.93 -15.37
C PRO A 164 -4.29 3.41 -15.37
N ASN A 165 -5.33 2.66 -15.67
CA ASN A 165 -5.24 1.19 -15.69
C ASN A 165 -4.26 0.64 -16.74
N LEU A 166 -3.94 1.43 -17.79
CA LEU A 166 -3.00 1.04 -18.84
C LEU A 166 -1.62 1.69 -18.67
N PHE A 167 -1.55 2.93 -18.21
CA PHE A 167 -0.32 3.71 -18.24
C PHE A 167 0.27 4.04 -16.86
N ALA A 168 -0.47 3.85 -15.76
CA ALA A 168 0.10 3.99 -14.43
C ALA A 168 0.76 2.69 -13.97
N ILE A 169 1.88 2.83 -13.28
CA ILE A 169 2.59 1.71 -12.65
C ILE A 169 2.10 1.47 -11.22
N GLU A 170 1.58 2.51 -10.58
CA GLU A 170 1.13 2.49 -9.20
C GLU A 170 -0.04 3.44 -8.99
N GLY A 171 -1.01 3.04 -8.19
CA GLY A 171 -2.07 3.88 -7.69
C GLY A 171 -1.83 4.28 -6.23
N VAL A 172 -2.08 5.54 -5.91
CA VAL A 172 -2.08 6.10 -4.55
C VAL A 172 -3.47 6.62 -4.28
N TYR A 173 -4.10 6.16 -3.21
CA TYR A 173 -5.47 6.48 -2.88
C TYR A 173 -5.60 7.09 -1.49
N LEU A 174 -6.37 8.15 -1.37
CA LEU A 174 -6.87 8.67 -0.10
C LEU A 174 -8.31 8.21 0.07
N LEU A 175 -8.53 7.40 1.11
CA LEU A 175 -9.82 6.76 1.40
C LEU A 175 -10.45 7.37 2.65
N GLU A 176 -11.78 7.44 2.65
CA GLU A 176 -12.62 7.78 3.80
C GLU A 176 -13.77 6.76 3.91
N LYS A 177 -14.30 6.64 5.12
CA LYS A 177 -15.50 5.80 5.37
C LYS A 177 -16.76 6.48 4.87
#